data_bcab33504cac825b802b39c46b9aa2fb
#
_entry.id   bcab33504cac825b802b39c46b9aa2fb
#
_cell.length_a   1.000
_cell.length_b   1.000
_cell.length_c   1.000
_cell.angle_alpha   90.00
_cell.angle_beta   90.00
_cell.angle_gamma   90.00
#
_symmetry.space_group_name_H-M   'P 1'
#
loop_
_entity.id
_entity.type
_entity.pdbx_description
1 polymer ?
#
loop_
_entity_poly.entity_id
_entity_poly.type
_entity_poly.pdbx_seq_one_letter_code
_entity_poly.pdbx_strand_id
1 'polypeptide(L)'
;MKYMLLIYLDENGLSETERAECYEKSAQFAVQLSKSGKYLGAGPLHPTSTATSVRVRDSKRLVTDGPFAETREQLGGYFLIDANDLDEAIGIAERIPAGRWGTVEIRPVMEIAGLPAG
;
A
#
# COMPACT_ATOMS: atom_id res chain seq x y z
N MET A 1 -17.12 3.12 4.21
CA MET A 1 -16.21 4.10 3.59
C MET A 1 -14.89 3.45 3.23
N LYS A 2 -14.35 3.75 2.07
CA LYS A 2 -13.10 3.13 1.60
C LYS A 2 -11.89 3.91 2.07
N TYR A 3 -10.88 3.18 2.52
CA TYR A 3 -9.59 3.75 2.90
C TYR A 3 -8.47 3.00 2.20
N MET A 4 -7.51 3.73 1.67
CA MET A 4 -6.26 3.16 1.16
C MET A 4 -5.23 3.23 2.27
N LEU A 5 -4.67 2.09 2.62
CA LEU A 5 -3.59 1.97 3.59
C LEU A 5 -2.30 1.77 2.81
N LEU A 6 -1.46 2.80 2.79
CA LEU A 6 -0.22 2.82 2.04
C LEU A 6 0.93 2.45 2.96
N ILE A 7 1.68 1.43 2.58
CA ILE A 7 2.73 0.85 3.41
C ILE A 7 4.08 1.32 2.91
N TYR A 8 4.81 2.03 3.75
CA TYR A 8 6.16 2.53 3.46
C TYR A 8 7.18 1.79 4.30
N LEU A 9 8.23 1.32 3.67
CA LEU A 9 9.31 0.56 4.29
C LEU A 9 10.65 1.01 3.72
N ASP A 10 11.70 0.99 4.55
CA ASP A 10 13.06 1.03 4.03
C ASP A 10 13.36 -0.33 3.42
N GLU A 11 13.52 -0.37 2.09
CA GLU A 11 13.76 -1.62 1.35
C GLU A 11 15.02 -2.35 1.81
N ASN A 12 15.99 -1.61 2.35
CA ASN A 12 17.23 -2.17 2.85
C ASN A 12 17.17 -2.52 4.34
N GLY A 13 16.04 -2.24 4.99
CA GLY A 13 15.87 -2.42 6.43
C GLY A 13 15.40 -3.81 6.85
N LEU A 14 15.05 -4.68 5.89
CA LEU A 14 14.57 -6.04 6.18
C LEU A 14 15.51 -7.07 5.57
N SER A 15 15.79 -8.14 6.34
CA SER A 15 16.43 -9.32 5.79
C SER A 15 15.47 -10.09 4.89
N GLU A 16 15.99 -11.03 4.09
CA GLU A 16 15.13 -11.90 3.26
C GLU A 16 14.14 -12.70 4.10
N THR A 17 14.60 -13.18 5.26
CA THR A 17 13.74 -13.94 6.19
C THR A 17 12.62 -13.07 6.75
N GLU A 18 12.96 -11.85 7.17
CA GLU A 18 11.96 -10.89 7.67
C GLU A 18 10.96 -10.51 6.59
N ARG A 19 11.41 -10.32 5.36
CA ARG A 19 10.55 -10.00 4.23
C ARG A 19 9.57 -11.14 3.92
N ALA A 20 10.06 -12.38 3.88
CA ALA A 20 9.22 -13.55 3.65
C ALA A 20 8.18 -13.72 4.76
N GLU A 21 8.58 -13.54 6.01
CA GLU A 21 7.67 -13.57 7.16
C GLU A 21 6.60 -12.48 7.08
N CYS A 22 7.01 -11.28 6.68
CA CYS A 22 6.09 -10.15 6.51
C CYS A 22 5.03 -10.46 5.44
N TYR A 23 5.42 -11.03 4.31
CA TYR A 23 4.49 -11.41 3.25
C TYR A 23 3.50 -12.48 3.70
N GLU A 24 3.99 -13.50 4.41
CA GLU A 24 3.15 -14.58 4.92
C GLU A 24 2.11 -14.05 5.91
N LYS A 25 2.54 -13.24 6.87
CA LYS A 25 1.65 -12.65 7.87
C LYS A 25 0.67 -11.67 7.25
N SER A 26 1.08 -10.93 6.22
CA SER A 26 0.21 -10.00 5.50
C SER A 26 -0.88 -10.75 4.75
N ALA A 27 -0.57 -11.88 4.14
CA ALA A 27 -1.55 -12.73 3.48
C ALA A 27 -2.57 -13.28 4.48
N GLN A 28 -2.12 -13.73 5.66
CA GLN A 28 -2.99 -14.19 6.73
C GLN A 28 -3.91 -13.07 7.23
N PHE A 29 -3.37 -11.88 7.37
CA PHE A 29 -4.14 -10.70 7.78
C PHE A 29 -5.23 -10.36 6.73
N ALA A 30 -4.89 -10.40 5.46
CA ALA A 30 -5.85 -10.18 4.37
C ALA A 30 -7.01 -11.18 4.44
N VAL A 31 -6.73 -12.45 4.74
CA VAL A 31 -7.76 -13.48 4.93
C VAL A 31 -8.68 -13.12 6.11
N GLN A 32 -8.12 -12.69 7.22
CA GLN A 32 -8.91 -12.27 8.39
C GLN A 32 -9.82 -11.09 8.06
N LEU A 33 -9.29 -10.08 7.37
CA LEU A 33 -10.07 -8.92 6.93
C LEU A 33 -11.19 -9.33 5.99
N SER A 34 -10.91 -10.26 5.08
CA SER A 34 -11.92 -10.77 4.14
C SER A 34 -13.07 -11.44 4.88
N LYS A 35 -12.77 -12.24 5.90
CA LYS A 35 -13.78 -12.90 6.71
C LYS A 35 -14.69 -11.92 7.46
N SER A 36 -14.16 -10.77 7.84
CA SER A 36 -14.94 -9.73 8.53
C SER A 36 -15.60 -8.73 7.58
N GLY A 37 -15.48 -8.94 6.27
CA GLY A 37 -16.09 -8.06 5.27
C GLY A 37 -15.38 -6.73 5.06
N LYS A 38 -14.15 -6.59 5.56
CA LYS A 38 -13.39 -5.33 5.51
C LYS A 38 -12.38 -5.27 4.38
N TYR A 39 -12.07 -6.39 3.75
CA TYR A 39 -11.05 -6.47 2.71
C TYR A 39 -11.63 -6.15 1.33
N LEU A 40 -11.01 -5.19 0.63
CA LEU A 40 -11.36 -4.86 -0.76
C LEU A 40 -10.21 -5.16 -1.74
N GLY A 41 -8.99 -5.18 -1.26
CA GLY A 41 -7.83 -5.51 -2.07
C GLY A 41 -6.54 -5.30 -1.30
N ALA A 42 -5.46 -5.88 -1.79
CA ALA A 42 -4.12 -5.70 -1.25
C ALA A 42 -3.10 -6.16 -2.26
N GLY A 43 -1.88 -5.65 -2.14
CA GLY A 43 -0.76 -6.12 -2.95
C GLY A 43 0.57 -5.59 -2.43
N PRO A 44 1.58 -6.44 -2.28
CA PRO A 44 2.95 -5.99 -2.14
C PRO A 44 3.48 -5.53 -3.50
N LEU A 45 4.38 -4.55 -3.48
CA LEU A 45 5.02 -4.05 -4.69
C LEU A 45 6.44 -4.59 -4.78
N HIS A 46 6.89 -4.82 -6.02
CA HIS A 46 8.30 -5.11 -6.27
C HIS A 46 9.16 -3.91 -5.87
N PRO A 47 10.48 -4.09 -5.63
CA PRO A 47 11.35 -3.01 -5.20
C PRO A 47 11.37 -1.84 -6.16
N THR A 48 11.75 -0.66 -5.67
CA THR A 48 11.83 0.56 -6.48
C THR A 48 12.81 0.45 -7.64
N SER A 49 13.76 -0.49 -7.61
CA SER A 49 14.63 -0.78 -8.76
C SER A 49 13.86 -1.24 -10.00
N THR A 50 12.64 -1.72 -9.83
CA THR A 50 11.75 -2.14 -10.92
C THR A 50 10.78 -1.05 -11.35
N ALA A 51 10.77 0.09 -10.66
CA ALA A 51 9.83 1.16 -10.93
C ALA A 51 10.11 1.86 -12.27
N THR A 52 9.05 2.34 -12.88
CA THR A 52 9.12 3.19 -14.07
C THR A 52 8.21 4.39 -13.84
N SER A 53 8.71 5.58 -14.08
CA SER A 53 7.95 6.82 -13.91
C SER A 53 7.66 7.46 -15.26
N VAL A 54 6.45 7.95 -15.43
CA VAL A 54 6.00 8.59 -16.68
C VAL A 54 5.51 9.99 -16.36
N ARG A 55 5.99 10.98 -17.13
CA ARG A 55 5.50 12.34 -17.08
C ARG A 55 5.11 12.78 -18.48
N VAL A 56 4.09 13.62 -18.55
CA VAL A 56 3.72 14.30 -19.80
C VAL A 56 3.88 15.80 -19.56
N ARG A 57 4.78 16.43 -20.31
CA ARG A 57 5.06 17.87 -20.25
C ARG A 57 5.09 18.43 -21.67
N ASP A 58 4.36 19.51 -21.92
CA ASP A 58 4.27 20.14 -23.23
C ASP A 58 3.94 19.12 -24.32
N SER A 59 2.98 18.23 -24.05
CA SER A 59 2.54 17.15 -24.93
C SER A 59 3.61 16.10 -25.23
N LYS A 60 4.70 16.10 -24.46
CA LYS A 60 5.80 15.12 -24.60
C LYS A 60 5.74 14.11 -23.46
N ARG A 61 5.93 12.85 -23.82
CA ARG A 61 6.03 11.75 -22.88
C ARG A 61 7.49 11.59 -22.43
N LEU A 62 7.68 11.66 -21.11
CA LEU A 62 8.98 11.44 -20.47
C LEU A 62 8.87 10.17 -19.64
N VAL A 63 9.66 9.15 -19.98
CA VAL A 63 9.72 7.87 -19.27
C VAL A 63 11.08 7.75 -18.60
N THR A 64 11.10 7.48 -17.31
CA THR A 64 12.32 7.38 -16.51
C THR A 64 12.30 6.08 -15.72
N ASP A 65 13.42 5.37 -15.67
CA ASP A 65 13.59 4.22 -14.78
C ASP A 65 13.71 4.70 -13.34
N GLY A 66 13.05 4.00 -12.45
CA GLY A 66 13.07 4.29 -11.03
C GLY A 66 11.83 5.04 -10.54
N PRO A 67 11.71 5.23 -9.22
CA PRO A 67 10.62 5.99 -8.63
C PRO A 67 10.78 7.48 -8.94
N PHE A 68 9.66 8.22 -8.97
CA PHE A 68 9.71 9.64 -9.26
C PHE A 68 10.36 10.45 -8.13
N ALA A 69 10.38 9.91 -6.91
CA ALA A 69 10.98 10.55 -5.75
C ALA A 69 11.86 9.54 -4.99
N GLU A 70 13.03 9.98 -4.56
CA GLU A 70 13.88 9.22 -3.66
C GLU A 70 13.46 9.54 -2.23
N THR A 71 13.14 8.51 -1.47
CA THR A 71 12.66 8.62 -0.09
C THR A 71 13.41 7.64 0.79
N ARG A 72 13.41 7.90 2.09
CA ARG A 72 14.04 7.02 3.06
C ARG A 72 13.26 5.72 3.24
N GLU A 73 11.92 5.83 3.30
CA GLU A 73 11.02 4.70 3.23
C GLU A 73 10.31 4.73 1.88
N GLN A 74 10.26 3.59 1.21
CA GLN A 74 9.65 3.45 -0.10
C GLN A 74 8.27 2.84 0.01
N LEU A 75 7.37 3.22 -0.89
CA LEU A 75 6.07 2.58 -0.98
C LEU A 75 6.26 1.11 -1.34
N GLY A 76 5.92 0.21 -0.42
CA GLY A 76 6.16 -1.23 -0.57
C GLY A 76 4.90 -2.06 -0.74
N GLY A 77 3.72 -1.46 -0.60
CA GLY A 77 2.47 -2.20 -0.74
C GLY A 77 1.26 -1.38 -0.30
N TYR A 78 0.11 -2.01 -0.37
CA TYR A 78 -1.13 -1.36 0.03
C TYR A 78 -2.17 -2.38 0.48
N PHE A 79 -3.13 -1.89 1.28
CA PHE A 79 -4.43 -2.52 1.52
C PHE A 79 -5.51 -1.52 1.17
N LEU A 80 -6.54 -1.98 0.49
CA LEU A 80 -7.77 -1.24 0.32
C LEU A 80 -8.84 -1.88 1.19
N ILE A 81 -9.43 -1.09 2.08
CA ILE A 81 -10.37 -1.59 3.09
C ILE A 81 -11.68 -0.81 3.08
N ASP A 82 -12.72 -1.45 3.59
CA ASP A 82 -13.97 -0.80 3.96
C ASP A 82 -14.01 -0.68 5.48
N ALA A 83 -14.13 0.52 5.98
CA ALA A 83 -14.22 0.78 7.42
C ALA A 83 -15.32 1.80 7.70
N ASN A 84 -15.90 1.74 8.89
CA ASN A 84 -17.00 2.62 9.26
C ASN A 84 -16.53 4.07 9.44
N ASP A 85 -15.32 4.23 9.96
CA ASP A 85 -14.74 5.54 10.26
C ASP A 85 -13.21 5.45 10.34
N LEU A 86 -12.57 6.59 10.59
CA LEU A 86 -11.13 6.66 10.71
C LEU A 86 -10.60 5.84 11.89
N ASP A 87 -11.31 5.81 13.01
CA ASP A 87 -10.86 5.05 14.18
C ASP A 87 -10.78 3.57 13.87
N GLU A 88 -11.75 3.02 13.15
CA GLU A 88 -11.70 1.63 12.69
C GLU A 88 -10.55 1.42 11.71
N ALA A 89 -10.32 2.34 10.77
CA ALA A 89 -9.21 2.27 9.84
C ALA A 89 -7.87 2.29 10.57
N ILE A 90 -7.71 3.11 11.60
CA ILE A 90 -6.51 3.14 12.45
C ILE A 90 -6.31 1.79 13.13
N GLY A 91 -7.36 1.21 13.70
CA GLY A 91 -7.31 -0.10 14.34
C GLY A 91 -6.88 -1.21 13.39
N ILE A 92 -7.29 -1.14 12.13
CA ILE A 92 -6.85 -2.08 11.09
C ILE A 92 -5.40 -1.82 10.72
N ALA A 93 -5.04 -0.56 10.50
CA ALA A 93 -3.69 -0.18 10.08
C ALA A 93 -2.62 -0.60 11.10
N GLU A 94 -2.89 -0.46 12.38
CA GLU A 94 -1.93 -0.83 13.43
C GLU A 94 -1.65 -2.33 13.50
N ARG A 95 -2.54 -3.16 12.92
CA ARG A 95 -2.35 -4.62 12.86
C ARG A 95 -1.66 -5.10 11.59
N ILE A 96 -1.39 -4.21 10.64
CA ILE A 96 -0.66 -4.58 9.42
C ILE A 96 0.77 -4.96 9.81
N PRO A 97 1.23 -6.19 9.47
CA PRO A 97 2.54 -6.68 9.89
C PRO A 97 3.71 -5.78 9.50
N ALA A 98 3.65 -5.20 8.31
CA ALA A 98 4.70 -4.32 7.79
C ALA A 98 4.88 -3.05 8.62
N GLY A 99 3.89 -2.64 9.40
CA GLY A 99 3.98 -1.46 10.26
C GLY A 99 5.07 -1.55 11.33
N ARG A 100 5.56 -2.75 11.63
CA ARG A 100 6.68 -2.95 12.57
C ARG A 100 8.00 -2.37 12.06
N TRP A 101 8.16 -2.32 10.74
CA TRP A 101 9.40 -1.90 10.08
C TRP A 101 9.27 -0.58 9.34
N GLY A 102 8.08 0.00 9.31
CA GLY A 102 7.85 1.21 8.55
C GLY A 102 6.63 1.98 9.02
N THR A 103 5.95 2.59 8.08
CA THR A 103 4.81 3.47 8.34
C THR A 103 3.62 3.06 7.47
N VAL A 104 2.44 3.11 8.04
CA VAL A 104 1.19 2.93 7.30
C VAL A 104 0.48 4.28 7.24
N GLU A 105 0.34 4.81 6.04
CA GLU A 105 -0.39 6.05 5.80
C GLU A 105 -1.83 5.73 5.41
N ILE A 106 -2.79 6.35 6.08
CA ILE A 106 -4.21 6.13 5.82
C ILE A 106 -4.74 7.28 4.97
N ARG A 107 -5.33 6.96 3.82
CA ARG A 107 -5.92 7.96 2.93
C ARG A 107 -7.38 7.57 2.63
N PRO A 108 -8.36 8.40 3.04
CA PRO A 108 -9.75 8.16 2.63
C PRO A 108 -9.85 8.22 1.11
N VAL A 109 -10.57 7.28 0.52
CA VAL A 109 -10.77 7.25 -0.92
C VAL A 109 -11.98 8.11 -1.24
N MET A 110 -11.79 9.06 -2.14
CA MET A 110 -12.88 9.92 -2.59
C MET A 110 -13.74 9.16 -3.60
N GLU A 111 -15.03 9.13 -3.37
CA GLU A 111 -15.99 8.58 -4.31
C GLU A 111 -16.47 9.69 -5.24
N ILE A 112 -16.27 9.50 -6.55
CA ILE A 112 -16.73 10.46 -7.56
C ILE A 112 -17.67 9.78 -8.54
N ALA A 113 -18.68 10.51 -9.00
CA ALA A 113 -19.65 10.02 -9.95
C ALA A 113 -18.96 9.65 -11.29
N GLY A 114 -19.38 8.56 -11.88
CA GLY A 114 -18.88 8.12 -13.18
C GLY A 114 -17.70 7.15 -13.13
N LEU A 115 -17.14 6.88 -11.95
CA LEU A 115 -16.15 5.82 -11.83
C LEU A 115 -16.82 4.45 -11.94
N PRO A 116 -16.25 3.51 -12.71
CA PRO A 116 -16.75 2.15 -12.72
C PRO A 116 -16.62 1.51 -11.35
N ALA A 117 -17.53 0.60 -11.02
CA ALA A 117 -17.39 -0.23 -9.82
C ALA A 117 -16.14 -1.09 -9.96
N GLY A 118 -15.26 -1.04 -8.96
CA GLY A 118 -13.97 -1.72 -8.99
C GLY A 118 -13.97 -3.07 -8.35
#